data_3083cedaf840ef56c85f1f1dbf4ff13a
#
_entry.id   3083cedaf840ef56c85f1f1dbf4ff13a
#
_cell.length_a   1.000
_cell.length_b   1.000
_cell.length_c   1.000
_cell.angle_alpha   90.00
_cell.angle_beta   90.00
_cell.angle_gamma   90.00
#
_symmetry.space_group_name_H-M   'P 1'
#
loop_
_entity.id
_entity.type
_entity.pdbx_description
1 polymer ?
#
loop_
_entity_poly.entity_id
_entity_poly.type
_entity_poly.pdbx_seq_one_letter_code
_entity_poly.pdbx_strand_id
1 'polypeptide(L)' 'MKWSENIKLLREKMLITQAELAKMLGVSFASINRYENGKFEPTMKVKRDLMKLFKENGIVNEEE' A
#
# COMPACT_ATOMS: atom_id res chain seq x y z
N MET A 1 7.30 4.70 -10.94
CA MET A 1 6.64 4.98 -9.67
C MET A 1 6.79 3.81 -8.70
N LYS A 2 6.99 4.09 -7.46
CA LYS A 2 7.32 3.05 -6.49
C LYS A 2 6.12 2.69 -5.65
N TRP A 3 5.83 1.41 -5.56
CA TRP A 3 4.79 0.93 -4.66
C TRP A 3 5.05 1.39 -3.23
N SER A 4 6.32 1.35 -2.81
CA SER A 4 6.66 1.71 -1.43
C SER A 4 6.24 3.13 -1.09
N GLU A 5 6.51 4.05 -1.97
CA GLU A 5 6.18 5.46 -1.74
C GLU A 5 4.69 5.68 -1.73
N ASN A 6 3.98 5.03 -2.65
CA ASN A 6 2.54 5.22 -2.75
C ASN A 6 1.79 4.57 -1.61
N ILE A 7 2.30 3.46 -1.08
CA ILE A 7 1.67 2.83 0.08
C ILE A 7 1.79 3.75 1.30
N LYS A 8 2.96 4.36 1.49
CA LYS A 8 3.12 5.33 2.57
C LYS A 8 2.17 6.51 2.40
N LEU A 9 2.12 7.03 1.18
CA LEU A 9 1.25 8.17 0.88
C LEU A 9 -0.20 7.82 1.15
N LEU A 10 -0.62 6.62 0.78
CA LEU A 10 -1.98 6.16 1.02
C LEU A 10 -2.29 6.18 2.51
N ARG A 11 -1.38 5.64 3.32
CA ARG A 11 -1.58 5.61 4.76
C ARG A 11 -1.72 7.02 5.32
N GLU A 12 -0.87 7.93 4.85
CA GLU A 12 -0.90 9.31 5.31
C GLU A 12 -2.21 9.99 4.93
N LYS A 13 -2.66 9.76 3.71
CA LYS A 13 -3.92 10.35 3.26
C LYS A 13 -5.11 9.80 4.02
N MET A 14 -5.08 8.52 4.35
CA MET A 14 -6.16 7.89 5.10
C MET A 14 -6.04 8.09 6.60
N LEU A 15 -4.90 8.61 7.07
CA LEU A 15 -4.63 8.83 8.49
C LEU A 15 -4.74 7.52 9.27
N ILE A 16 -4.11 6.48 8.74
CA ILE A 16 -4.12 5.17 9.38
C ILE A 16 -2.68 4.70 9.61
N THR A 17 -2.56 3.77 10.54
CA THR A 17 -1.26 3.17 10.87
C THR A 17 -0.95 2.02 9.92
N GLN A 18 0.31 1.55 9.97
CA GLN A 18 0.69 0.37 9.20
C GLN A 18 -0.14 -0.84 9.61
N ALA A 19 -0.41 -0.99 10.90
CA ALA A 19 -1.20 -2.12 11.39
C ALA A 19 -2.62 -2.06 10.85
N GLU A 20 -3.19 -0.87 10.80
CA GLU A 20 -4.54 -0.69 10.28
C GLU A 20 -4.61 -1.03 8.79
N LEU A 21 -3.63 -0.58 8.04
CA LEU A 21 -3.59 -0.88 6.61
C LEU A 21 -3.40 -2.38 6.39
N ALA A 22 -2.55 -3.01 7.21
CA ALA A 22 -2.32 -4.44 7.12
C ALA A 22 -3.63 -5.20 7.30
N LYS A 23 -4.42 -4.77 8.28
CA LYS A 23 -5.71 -5.41 8.53
C LYS A 23 -6.65 -5.25 7.35
N MET A 24 -6.68 -4.06 6.75
CA MET A 24 -7.53 -3.80 5.59
C MET A 24 -7.15 -4.68 4.40
N LEU A 25 -5.87 -4.92 4.22
CA LEU A 25 -5.38 -5.70 3.09
C LEU A 25 -5.29 -7.19 3.37
N GLY A 26 -5.52 -7.59 4.62
CA GLY A 26 -5.43 -8.99 4.98
C GLY A 26 -4.01 -9.54 5.00
N VAL A 27 -3.04 -8.70 5.31
CA VAL A 27 -1.64 -9.11 5.38
C VAL A 27 -1.09 -8.76 6.76
N SER A 28 0.13 -9.20 7.05
CA SER A 28 0.76 -8.91 8.33
C SER A 28 1.31 -7.50 8.37
N PHE A 29 1.47 -6.98 9.59
CA PHE A 29 2.15 -5.71 9.80
C PHE A 29 3.55 -5.73 9.17
N ALA A 30 4.25 -6.84 9.34
CA ALA A 30 5.60 -6.96 8.78
C ALA A 30 5.59 -6.83 7.27
N SER A 31 4.53 -7.33 6.61
CA SER A 31 4.43 -7.20 5.16
C SER A 31 4.32 -5.74 4.74
N ILE A 32 3.48 -4.97 5.43
CA ILE A 32 3.34 -3.54 5.12
C ILE A 32 4.67 -2.84 5.31
N ASN A 33 5.36 -3.14 6.40
CA ASN A 33 6.65 -2.53 6.67
C ASN A 33 7.65 -2.82 5.55
N ARG A 34 7.68 -4.06 5.08
CA ARG A 34 8.59 -4.44 3.99
C ARG A 34 8.21 -3.77 2.69
N TYR A 35 6.92 -3.66 2.39
CA TYR A 35 6.46 -2.95 1.19
C TYR A 35 6.93 -1.50 1.23
N GLU A 36 6.75 -0.84 2.37
CA GLU A 36 7.08 0.58 2.49
C GLU A 36 8.59 0.82 2.46
N ASN A 37 9.37 -0.18 2.85
CA ASN A 37 10.82 -0.08 2.80
C ASN A 37 11.40 -0.51 1.45
N GLY A 38 10.53 -0.92 0.51
CA GLY A 38 10.97 -1.30 -0.82
C GLY A 38 11.64 -2.66 -0.88
N LYS A 39 11.48 -3.48 0.16
CA LYS A 39 12.13 -4.79 0.19
C LYS A 39 11.39 -5.85 -0.61
N PHE A 40 10.07 -5.73 -0.65
CA PHE A 40 9.23 -6.62 -1.43
C PHE A 40 8.19 -5.81 -2.16
N GLU A 41 7.76 -6.31 -3.31
CA GLU A 41 6.56 -5.80 -3.95
C GLU A 41 5.36 -6.59 -3.46
N PRO A 42 4.19 -5.94 -3.37
CA PRO A 42 2.97 -6.67 -3.01
C PRO A 42 2.64 -7.75 -4.02
N THR A 43 1.92 -8.76 -3.58
CA THR A 43 1.41 -9.79 -4.48
C THR A 43 0.32 -9.20 -5.38
N MET A 44 -0.05 -9.95 -6.40
CA MET A 44 -1.06 -9.47 -7.35
C MET A 44 -2.37 -9.13 -6.66
N LYS A 45 -2.81 -9.97 -5.71
CA LYS A 45 -4.04 -9.72 -5.00
C LYS A 45 -3.96 -8.41 -4.20
N VAL A 46 -2.85 -8.20 -3.51
CA VAL A 46 -2.66 -6.99 -2.72
C VAL A 46 -2.55 -5.78 -3.61
N LYS A 47 -1.89 -5.92 -4.75
CA LYS A 47 -1.81 -4.82 -5.72
C LYS A 47 -3.20 -4.39 -6.19
N ARG A 48 -4.07 -5.35 -6.46
CA ARG A 48 -5.44 -5.01 -6.89
C ARG A 48 -6.18 -4.24 -5.81
N ASP A 49 -6.05 -4.69 -4.57
CA ASP A 49 -6.71 -4.02 -3.46
C ASP A 49 -6.14 -2.61 -3.26
N LEU A 50 -4.82 -2.49 -3.37
CA LEU A 50 -4.17 -1.19 -3.23
C LEU A 50 -4.58 -0.24 -4.34
N MET A 51 -4.71 -0.73 -5.57
CA MET A 51 -5.11 0.13 -6.68
C MET A 51 -6.49 0.73 -6.45
N LYS A 52 -7.40 -0.04 -5.87
CA LYS A 52 -8.71 0.49 -5.53
C LYS A 52 -8.60 1.61 -4.49
N LEU A 53 -7.79 1.38 -3.47
CA LEU A 53 -7.60 2.39 -2.41
C LEU A 53 -6.90 3.62 -2.95
N PHE A 54 -5.90 3.43 -3.82
CA PHE A 54 -5.22 4.55 -4.45
C PHE A 54 -6.22 5.41 -5.22
N LYS A 55 -7.07 4.77 -6.01
CA LYS A 55 -8.04 5.50 -6.82
C LYS A 55 -9.00 6.29 -5.93
N GLU A 56 -9.45 5.68 -4.85
CA GLU A 56 -10.38 6.34 -3.93
C GLU A 56 -9.74 7.53 -3.25
N ASN A 57 -8.42 7.54 -3.12
CA ASN A 57 -7.70 8.59 -2.42
C ASN A 57 -6.89 9.48 -3.35
N GLY A 58 -7.15 9.41 -4.64
CA GLY A 58 -6.53 10.32 -5.60
C GLY A 58 -5.05 10.08 -5.83
N ILE A 59 -4.60 8.85 -5.64
CA ILE A 59 -3.19 8.50 -5.86
C ILE A 59 -3.06 7.81 -7.20
N VAL A 60 -2.15 8.31 -8.03
CA VAL A 60 -1.84 7.69 -9.31
C VAL A 60 -0.61 6.83 -9.13
N ASN A 61 -0.74 5.54 -9.43
CA ASN A 61 0.38 4.62 -9.35
C ASN A 61 0.68 4.12 -10.75
N GLU A 62 1.67 4.74 -11.37
CA GLU A 62 2.07 4.37 -12.72
C GLU A 62 3.12 3.28 -12.62
N GLU A 63 2.74 2.09 -12.97
CA GLU A 63 3.62 0.95 -12.88
C GLU A 63 4.12 0.61 -14.27
N GLU A 64 5.40 0.45 -14.40
CA GLU A 64 6.02 0.12 -15.67
C GLU A 64 6.07 -1.36 -15.92
#